data_9158daee1ecb6358127343afd7f1d696
#
_entry.id   9158daee1ecb6358127343afd7f1d696
#
_cell.length_a   1.000
_cell.length_b   1.000
_cell.length_c   1.000
_cell.angle_alpha   90.00
_cell.angle_beta   90.00
_cell.angle_gamma   90.00
#
_symmetry.space_group_name_H-M   'P 1'
#
loop_
_entity.id
_entity.type
_entity.pdbx_description
1 polymer ?
#
loop_
_entity_poly.entity_id
_entity_poly.type
_entity_poly.pdbx_seq_one_letter_code
_entity_poly.pdbx_strand_id
1 'polypeptide(L)'
;MMERLTMQEEEVMLYIWELDECVVKDIVTRFPEPQPPYTTVASIVNNLKRKGYVGAKRYGNTYLYTPLVKQSEYKRTFMGGVVRNYFANSYKEMVSFFAKEQKLSAD
;
A
#
# COMPACT_ATOMS: atom_id res chain seq x y z
N MET A 1 14.44 -9.04 -2.18
CA MET A 1 13.91 -8.47 -0.94
C MET A 1 12.94 -7.35 -1.25
N MET A 2 11.82 -7.33 -0.54
CA MET A 2 10.77 -6.33 -0.76
C MET A 2 11.20 -4.98 -0.21
N GLU A 3 11.19 -3.97 -1.08
CA GLU A 3 11.59 -2.62 -0.68
C GLU A 3 10.41 -1.92 0.02
N ARG A 4 10.72 -1.15 1.08
CA ARG A 4 9.67 -0.44 1.81
C ARG A 4 9.10 0.69 0.98
N LEU A 5 7.79 0.88 1.05
CA LEU A 5 7.10 1.93 0.34
C LEU A 5 7.06 3.22 1.17
N THR A 6 7.08 4.36 0.48
CA THR A 6 6.79 5.64 1.12
C THR A 6 5.29 5.70 1.42
N MET A 7 4.86 6.69 2.23
CA MET A 7 3.44 6.85 2.55
C MET A 7 2.59 7.06 1.29
N GLN A 8 3.08 7.86 0.36
CA GLN A 8 2.36 8.11 -0.90
C GLN A 8 2.28 6.86 -1.76
N GLU A 9 3.38 6.13 -1.85
CA GLU A 9 3.41 4.87 -2.61
C GLU A 9 2.48 3.84 -1.98
N GLU A 10 2.45 3.77 -0.66
CA GLU A 10 1.58 2.84 0.05
C GLU A 10 0.10 3.16 -0.20
N GLU A 11 -0.26 4.44 -0.17
CA GLU A 11 -1.62 4.86 -0.44
C GLU A 11 -2.07 4.45 -1.84
N VAL A 12 -1.23 4.70 -2.84
CA VAL A 12 -1.53 4.30 -4.21
C VAL A 12 -1.61 2.79 -4.33
N MET A 13 -0.69 2.08 -3.67
CA MET A 13 -0.67 0.62 -3.72
C MET A 13 -1.92 0.01 -3.08
N LEU A 14 -2.45 0.62 -2.02
CA LEU A 14 -3.70 0.17 -1.40
C LEU A 14 -4.85 0.21 -2.40
N TYR A 15 -4.94 1.27 -3.19
CA TYR A 15 -5.96 1.37 -4.24
C TYR A 15 -5.75 0.33 -5.34
N ILE A 16 -4.49 0.07 -5.71
CA ILE A 16 -4.18 -0.93 -6.73
C ILE A 16 -4.59 -2.33 -6.25
N TRP A 17 -4.29 -2.67 -4.99
CA TRP A 17 -4.73 -3.96 -4.45
C TRP A 17 -6.25 -4.08 -4.45
N GLU A 18 -6.95 -2.99 -4.14
CA GLU A 18 -8.41 -2.97 -4.11
C GLU A 18 -9.00 -3.14 -5.51
N LEU A 19 -8.41 -2.48 -6.51
CA LEU A 19 -8.87 -2.53 -7.89
C LEU A 19 -8.41 -3.80 -8.62
N ASP A 20 -7.30 -4.35 -8.20
CA ASP A 20 -6.61 -5.50 -8.78
C ASP A 20 -5.96 -5.13 -10.12
N GLU A 21 -6.71 -5.08 -11.22
CA GLU A 21 -6.20 -4.64 -12.51
C GLU A 21 -6.78 -3.27 -12.82
N CYS A 22 -5.93 -2.29 -13.12
CA CYS A 22 -6.39 -0.91 -13.24
C CYS A 22 -5.48 -0.05 -14.12
N VAL A 23 -6.03 1.06 -14.58
CA VAL A 23 -5.28 2.14 -15.23
C VAL A 23 -5.10 3.27 -14.23
N VAL A 24 -4.18 4.20 -14.51
CA VAL A 24 -3.89 5.32 -13.60
C VAL A 24 -5.14 6.15 -13.30
N LYS A 25 -5.98 6.38 -14.31
CA LYS A 25 -7.22 7.14 -14.13
C LYS A 25 -8.11 6.55 -13.05
N ASP A 26 -8.21 5.23 -13.00
CA ASP A 26 -9.02 4.53 -11.99
C ASP A 26 -8.48 4.81 -10.59
N ILE A 27 -7.17 4.86 -10.45
CA ILE A 27 -6.52 5.13 -9.16
C ILE A 27 -6.84 6.55 -8.71
N VAL A 28 -6.73 7.52 -9.63
CA VAL A 28 -7.04 8.93 -9.31
C VAL A 28 -8.45 9.07 -8.77
N THR A 29 -9.42 8.35 -9.35
CA THR A 29 -10.82 8.46 -8.92
C THR A 29 -11.06 7.88 -7.53
N ARG A 30 -10.14 7.09 -7.00
CA ARG A 30 -10.25 6.53 -5.65
C ARG A 30 -9.82 7.50 -4.55
N PHE A 31 -9.04 8.52 -4.91
CA PHE A 31 -8.62 9.52 -3.94
C PHE A 31 -9.79 10.43 -3.55
N PRO A 32 -9.84 10.85 -2.28
CA PRO A 32 -10.81 11.85 -1.87
C PRO A 32 -10.50 13.21 -2.50
N GLU A 33 -11.50 14.06 -2.56
CA GLU A 33 -11.32 15.43 -3.05
C GLU A 33 -10.51 16.26 -2.04
N PRO A 34 -9.57 17.11 -2.47
CA PRO A 34 -9.19 17.33 -3.87
C PRO A 34 -8.27 16.21 -4.36
N GLN A 35 -8.59 15.68 -5.52
CA GLN A 35 -7.81 14.57 -6.09
C GLN A 35 -6.44 15.05 -6.55
N PRO A 36 -5.40 14.22 -6.42
CA PRO A 36 -4.08 14.57 -6.94
C PRO A 36 -4.09 14.61 -8.47
N PRO A 37 -3.18 15.37 -9.08
CA PRO A 37 -3.07 15.38 -10.54
C PRO A 37 -2.74 13.99 -11.08
N TYR A 38 -3.24 13.71 -12.27
CA TYR A 38 -2.95 12.46 -12.97
C TYR A 38 -1.44 12.18 -13.05
N THR A 39 -0.66 13.20 -13.40
CA THR A 39 0.79 13.06 -13.57
C THR A 39 1.48 12.67 -12.27
N THR A 40 1.00 13.16 -11.15
CA THR A 40 1.54 12.81 -9.83
C THR A 40 1.31 11.32 -9.55
N VAL A 41 0.08 10.85 -9.77
CA VAL A 41 -0.25 9.43 -9.54
C VAL A 41 0.51 8.54 -10.51
N ALA A 42 0.62 8.95 -11.78
CA ALA A 42 1.38 8.20 -12.78
C ALA A 42 2.85 8.05 -12.37
N SER A 43 3.44 9.09 -11.82
CA SER A 43 4.82 9.08 -11.35
C SER A 43 4.99 8.09 -10.18
N ILE A 44 4.04 8.08 -9.26
CA ILE A 44 4.06 7.14 -8.13
C ILE A 44 3.94 5.70 -8.62
N VAL A 45 3.05 5.45 -9.58
CA VAL A 45 2.88 4.11 -10.15
C VAL A 45 4.16 3.65 -10.85
N ASN A 46 4.86 4.55 -11.53
CA ASN A 46 6.15 4.24 -12.14
C ASN A 46 7.19 3.84 -11.08
N ASN A 47 7.18 4.49 -9.93
CA ASN A 47 8.06 4.11 -8.83
C ASN A 47 7.71 2.72 -8.30
N LEU A 48 6.43 2.42 -8.17
CA LEU A 48 5.97 1.09 -7.74
C LEU A 48 6.40 0.01 -8.73
N LYS A 49 6.31 0.32 -10.02
CA LYS A 49 6.77 -0.60 -11.07
C LYS A 49 8.27 -0.85 -10.94
N ARG A 50 9.05 0.21 -10.76
CA ARG A 50 10.51 0.09 -10.62
C ARG A 50 10.88 -0.74 -9.39
N LYS A 51 10.11 -0.61 -8.30
CA LYS A 51 10.34 -1.37 -7.07
C LYS A 51 9.82 -2.81 -7.15
N GLY A 52 9.16 -3.19 -8.26
CA GLY A 52 8.69 -4.55 -8.46
C GLY A 52 7.35 -4.86 -7.82
N TYR A 53 6.59 -3.84 -7.41
CA TYR A 53 5.28 -4.04 -6.77
C TYR A 53 4.16 -4.24 -7.78
N VAL A 54 4.28 -3.64 -8.96
CA VAL A 54 3.27 -3.76 -10.00
C VAL A 54 3.91 -4.10 -11.33
N GLY A 55 3.16 -4.84 -12.14
CA GLY A 55 3.50 -5.08 -13.53
C GLY A 55 2.66 -4.18 -14.41
N ALA A 56 3.15 -3.90 -15.61
CA ALA A 56 2.45 -3.08 -16.58
C ALA A 56 2.28 -3.85 -17.88
N LYS A 57 1.07 -3.78 -18.44
CA LYS A 57 0.76 -4.39 -19.71
C LYS A 57 0.12 -3.33 -20.59
N ARG A 58 0.60 -3.21 -21.83
CA ARG A 58 0.02 -2.25 -22.76
C ARG A 58 -1.40 -2.65 -23.12
N TYR A 59 -2.30 -1.67 -23.10
CA TYR A 59 -3.70 -1.87 -23.44
C TYR A 59 -4.18 -0.66 -24.24
N GLY A 60 -4.20 -0.80 -25.55
CA GLY A 60 -4.48 0.33 -26.44
C GLY A 60 -3.43 1.42 -26.27
N ASN A 61 -3.86 2.62 -25.93
CA ASN A 61 -2.99 3.77 -25.72
C ASN A 61 -2.59 3.97 -24.26
N THR A 62 -2.93 3.02 -23.39
CA THR A 62 -2.64 3.14 -21.97
C THR A 62 -1.98 1.87 -21.46
N TYR A 63 -1.72 1.82 -20.16
CA TYR A 63 -1.17 0.64 -19.50
C TYR A 63 -2.12 0.17 -18.42
N LEU A 64 -2.30 -1.14 -18.37
CA LEU A 64 -2.97 -1.80 -17.26
C LEU A 64 -1.91 -2.23 -16.25
N TYR A 65 -2.13 -1.90 -14.99
CA TYR A 65 -1.24 -2.26 -13.90
C TYR A 65 -1.88 -3.33 -13.04
N THR A 66 -1.08 -4.31 -12.66
CA THR A 66 -1.52 -5.40 -11.79
C THR A 66 -0.54 -5.56 -10.64
N PRO A 67 -1.01 -5.87 -9.43
CA PRO A 67 -0.09 -6.10 -8.32
C PRO A 67 0.71 -7.38 -8.53
N LEU A 68 2.01 -7.29 -8.31
CA LEU A 68 2.93 -8.44 -8.34
C LEU A 68 3.21 -8.95 -6.92
N VAL A 69 3.05 -8.09 -5.93
CA VAL A 69 3.21 -8.42 -4.51
C VAL A 69 1.82 -8.48 -3.90
N LYS A 70 1.51 -9.57 -3.19
CA LYS A 70 0.22 -9.71 -2.52
C LYS A 70 0.15 -8.80 -1.30
N GLN A 71 -1.03 -8.24 -1.05
CA GLN A 71 -1.23 -7.38 0.10
C GLN A 71 -0.90 -8.10 1.41
N SER A 72 -1.28 -9.38 1.53
CA SER A 72 -0.98 -10.17 2.71
C SER A 72 0.52 -10.33 2.95
N GLU A 73 1.28 -10.46 1.86
CA GLU A 73 2.73 -10.58 1.90
C GLU A 73 3.38 -9.28 2.39
N TYR A 74 2.91 -8.15 1.87
CA TYR A 74 3.40 -6.85 2.29
C TYR A 74 3.08 -6.59 3.76
N LYS A 75 1.84 -6.89 4.17
CA LYS A 75 1.42 -6.74 5.58
C LYS A 75 2.30 -7.57 6.50
N ARG A 76 2.55 -8.81 6.14
CA ARG A 76 3.37 -9.71 6.96
C ARG A 76 4.78 -9.16 7.15
N THR A 77 5.38 -8.70 6.07
CA THR A 77 6.74 -8.17 6.11
C THR A 77 6.80 -6.89 6.94
N PHE A 78 5.87 -5.98 6.72
CA PHE A 78 5.82 -4.69 7.43
C PHE A 78 5.53 -4.89 8.92
N MET A 79 4.50 -5.67 9.25
CA MET A 79 4.12 -5.91 10.63
C MET A 79 5.19 -6.71 11.39
N GLY A 80 5.87 -7.61 10.69
CA GLY A 80 6.99 -8.34 11.28
C GLY A 80 8.08 -7.40 11.77
N GLY A 81 8.37 -6.35 11.00
CA GLY A 81 9.33 -5.34 11.41
C GLY A 81 8.87 -4.52 12.61
N VAL A 82 7.59 -4.16 12.64
CA VAL A 82 7.00 -3.42 13.76
C VAL A 82 7.08 -4.24 15.04
N VAL A 83 6.68 -5.50 14.96
CA VAL A 83 6.70 -6.39 16.13
C VAL A 83 8.11 -6.56 16.64
N ARG A 84 9.07 -6.77 15.76
CA ARG A 84 10.47 -6.96 16.15
C ARG A 84 11.05 -5.72 16.79
N ASN A 85 10.79 -4.56 16.22
CA ASN A 85 11.44 -3.32 16.63
C ASN A 85 10.78 -2.64 17.83
N TYR A 86 9.46 -2.76 17.96
CA TYR A 86 8.70 -2.02 18.97
C TYR A 86 8.11 -2.90 20.06
N PHE A 87 7.98 -4.21 19.84
CA PHE A 87 7.31 -5.10 20.76
C PHE A 87 8.17 -6.32 21.11
N ALA A 88 9.48 -6.18 21.01
CA ALA A 88 10.43 -7.24 21.36
C ALA A 88 10.08 -8.59 20.73
N ASN A 89 9.63 -8.55 19.48
CA ASN A 89 9.25 -9.73 18.70
C ASN A 89 8.05 -10.49 19.29
N SER A 90 7.17 -9.80 20.01
CA SER A 90 6.00 -10.41 20.61
C SER A 90 4.70 -9.84 20.03
N TYR A 91 3.99 -10.68 19.26
CA TYR A 91 2.68 -10.31 18.74
C TYR A 91 1.66 -10.11 19.87
N LYS A 92 1.80 -10.86 20.96
CA LYS A 92 0.95 -10.72 22.12
C LYS A 92 1.07 -9.31 22.72
N GLU A 93 2.28 -8.81 22.84
CA GLU A 93 2.55 -7.47 23.35
C GLU A 93 1.94 -6.41 22.43
N MET A 94 2.07 -6.59 21.12
CA MET A 94 1.49 -5.67 20.16
C MET A 94 -0.03 -5.62 20.27
N VAL A 95 -0.67 -6.78 20.31
CA VAL A 95 -2.13 -6.88 20.44
C VAL A 95 -2.60 -6.26 21.77
N SER A 96 -1.89 -6.54 22.85
CA SER A 96 -2.21 -5.97 24.17
C SER A 96 -2.13 -4.45 24.16
N PHE A 97 -1.10 -3.91 23.51
CA PHE A 97 -0.93 -2.45 23.40
C PHE A 97 -2.13 -1.82 22.69
N PHE A 98 -2.52 -2.33 21.55
CA PHE A 98 -3.64 -1.77 20.80
C PHE A 98 -4.98 -1.98 21.49
N ALA A 99 -5.14 -3.10 22.19
CA ALA A 99 -6.35 -3.36 22.96
C ALA A 99 -6.52 -2.33 24.08
N LYS A 100 -5.43 -1.98 24.76
CA LYS A 100 -5.46 -0.96 25.82
C LYS A 100 -5.76 0.41 25.26
N GLU A 101 -5.15 0.76 24.11
CA GLU A 101 -5.40 2.04 23.45
C GLU A 101 -6.87 2.17 23.04
N GLN A 102 -7.45 1.10 22.51
CA GLN A 102 -8.84 1.10 22.10
C GLN A 102 -9.77 1.27 23.30
N LYS A 103 -9.45 0.65 24.43
CA LYS A 103 -10.24 0.83 25.67
C LYS A 103 -10.22 2.27 26.12
N LEU A 104 -9.07 2.92 26.08
CA LEU A 104 -8.94 4.31 26.46
C LEU A 104 -9.72 5.22 25.52
N SER A 105 -9.79 4.88 24.25
CA SER A 105 -10.52 5.66 23.24
C SER A 105 -12.03 5.48 23.35
N ALA A 106 -12.49 4.36 23.90
CA ALA A 106 -13.92 4.04 24.00
C ALA A 106 -14.65 4.84 25.07
N ASP A 107 -13.93 5.48 25.97
CA ASP A 107 -14.50 6.33 27.03
C ASP A 107 -14.82 7.74 26.47
#